data_3f1d0c5720284a572296621f01e1d651
#
_entry.id   3f1d0c5720284a572296621f01e1d651
#
_cell.length_a   1.000
_cell.length_b   1.000
_cell.length_c   1.000
_cell.angle_alpha   90.00
_cell.angle_beta   90.00
_cell.angle_gamma   90.00
#
_symmetry.space_group_name_H-M   'P 1'
#
loop_
_entity.id
_entity.type
_entity.pdbx_description
1 polymer ?
#
loop_
_entity_poly.entity_id
_entity_poly.type
_entity_poly.pdbx_seq_one_letter_code
_entity_poly.pdbx_strand_id
1 'polypeptide(L)'
;VSPSAYTRMTDSLREYTEEDIAMRHPRWVAPTVVYLASEEAQDISGRIIQAGAGMVAVCEGWRRGAEIEQIADPSELGPEIRKMCEIARKNSGMDGMELD
;
A
#
# COMPACT_ATOMS: atom_id res chain seq x y z
N VAL A 1 -8.80 5.71 5.57
CA VAL A 1 -7.49 6.38 5.50
C VAL A 1 -6.46 5.57 6.29
N SER A 2 -5.29 5.37 5.70
CA SER A 2 -4.13 4.76 6.36
C SER A 2 -3.10 5.88 6.61
N PRO A 3 -3.06 6.47 7.82
CA PRO A 3 -2.22 7.62 8.10
C PRO A 3 -0.76 7.22 8.38
N SER A 4 0.17 8.07 8.00
CA SER A 4 1.57 7.98 8.42
C SER A 4 2.00 9.34 8.94
N ALA A 5 2.31 9.43 10.24
CA ALA A 5 2.62 10.69 10.88
C ALA A 5 3.65 10.53 12.00
N TYR A 6 4.43 11.59 12.21
CA TYR A 6 5.27 11.72 13.40
C TYR A 6 4.41 12.14 14.59
N THR A 7 4.37 11.32 15.62
CA THR A 7 3.62 11.53 16.86
C THR A 7 4.42 11.02 18.04
N ARG A 8 3.93 11.26 19.25
CA ARG A 8 4.54 10.69 20.48
C ARG A 8 4.64 9.16 20.46
N MET A 9 3.76 8.49 19.71
CA MET A 9 3.80 7.03 19.57
C MET A 9 4.91 6.54 18.63
N THR A 10 5.42 7.39 17.75
CA THR A 10 6.39 7.04 16.72
C THR A 10 7.74 7.72 16.89
N ASP A 11 7.86 8.68 17.81
CA ASP A 11 9.08 9.49 17.97
C ASP A 11 10.31 8.67 18.39
N SER A 12 10.11 7.55 19.05
CA SER A 12 11.18 6.66 19.52
C SER A 12 11.58 5.56 18.51
N LEU A 13 10.88 5.44 17.37
CA LEU A 13 11.13 4.36 16.42
C LEU A 13 12.46 4.53 15.65
N ARG A 14 12.87 5.75 15.46
CA ARG A 14 14.12 6.13 14.80
C ARG A 14 14.48 7.57 15.11
N GLU A 15 15.67 8.02 14.69
CA GLU A 15 16.01 9.43 14.70
C GLU A 15 15.32 10.17 13.55
N TYR A 16 14.78 11.35 13.82
CA TYR A 16 14.11 12.20 12.86
C TYR A 16 14.81 13.54 12.75
N THR A 17 15.06 14.00 11.54
CA THR A 17 15.49 15.37 11.28
C THR A 17 14.33 16.34 11.40
N GLU A 18 14.62 17.66 11.46
CA GLU A 18 13.55 18.68 11.43
C GLU A 18 12.73 18.61 10.14
N GLU A 19 13.36 18.29 9.02
CA GLU A 19 12.66 18.09 7.74
C GLU A 19 11.75 16.87 7.78
N ASP A 20 12.20 15.77 8.38
CA ASP A 20 11.39 14.57 8.57
C ASP A 20 10.15 14.89 9.41
N ILE A 21 10.31 15.63 10.50
CA ILE A 21 9.20 16.02 11.40
C ILE A 21 8.20 16.89 10.67
N ALA A 22 8.67 17.87 9.89
CA ALA A 22 7.80 18.74 9.10
C ALA A 22 7.04 17.97 8.02
N MET A 23 7.71 17.09 7.28
CA MET A 23 7.11 16.25 6.23
C MET A 23 6.13 15.24 6.80
N ARG A 24 6.36 14.75 8.02
CA ARG A 24 5.53 13.76 8.71
C ARG A 24 4.56 14.37 9.70
N HIS A 25 4.40 15.68 9.69
CA HIS A 25 3.48 16.34 10.62
C HIS A 25 2.04 15.82 10.39
N PRO A 26 1.26 15.54 11.44
CA PRO A 26 -0.11 15.01 11.32
C PRO A 26 -1.05 15.84 10.44
N ARG A 27 -0.78 17.14 10.28
CA ARG A 27 -1.58 18.05 9.42
C ARG A 27 -1.71 17.55 7.98
N TRP A 28 -0.78 16.76 7.50
CA TRP A 28 -0.78 16.26 6.12
C TRP A 28 -1.77 15.11 5.89
N VAL A 29 -2.30 14.53 6.95
CA VAL A 29 -3.37 13.52 6.88
C VAL A 29 -4.74 14.19 6.68
N ALA A 30 -4.95 15.35 7.27
CA ALA A 30 -6.24 16.05 7.29
C ALA A 30 -6.84 16.35 5.90
N PRO A 31 -6.08 16.80 4.89
CA PRO A 31 -6.63 17.06 3.56
C PRO A 31 -7.31 15.86 2.92
N THR A 32 -6.73 14.66 3.08
CA THR A 32 -7.33 13.41 2.58
C THR A 32 -8.66 13.10 3.28
N VAL A 33 -8.71 13.27 4.59
CA VAL A 33 -9.94 13.04 5.36
C VAL A 33 -11.03 14.03 4.95
N VAL A 34 -10.71 15.30 4.81
CA VAL A 34 -11.65 16.35 4.38
C VAL A 34 -12.19 16.06 2.99
N TYR A 35 -11.33 15.71 2.05
CA TYR A 35 -11.76 15.37 0.69
C TYR A 35 -12.69 14.15 0.67
N LEU A 36 -12.35 13.07 1.38
CA LEU A 36 -13.19 11.87 1.44
C LEU A 36 -14.53 12.11 2.13
N ALA A 37 -14.65 13.12 2.98
CA ALA A 37 -15.89 13.55 3.60
C ALA A 37 -16.73 14.48 2.71
N SER A 38 -16.20 14.93 1.57
CA SER A 38 -16.89 15.84 0.67
C SER A 38 -17.87 15.12 -0.28
N GLU A 39 -18.77 15.89 -0.86
CA GLU A 39 -19.71 15.37 -1.86
C GLU A 39 -19.02 14.85 -3.13
N GLU A 40 -17.86 15.41 -3.48
CA GLU A 40 -17.09 14.96 -4.64
C GLU A 40 -16.55 13.54 -4.51
N ALA A 41 -16.44 13.02 -3.29
CA ALA A 41 -15.90 11.68 -3.03
C ALA A 41 -16.98 10.60 -2.84
N GLN A 42 -18.25 10.89 -3.13
CA GLN A 42 -19.36 9.96 -2.87
C GLN A 42 -19.23 8.62 -3.59
N ASP A 43 -18.57 8.57 -4.73
CA ASP A 43 -18.34 7.38 -5.54
C ASP A 43 -17.10 6.59 -5.10
N ILE A 44 -16.30 7.12 -4.17
CA ILE A 44 -15.11 6.44 -3.64
C ILE A 44 -15.52 5.52 -2.50
N SER A 45 -15.49 4.21 -2.75
CA SER A 45 -15.86 3.18 -1.77
C SER A 45 -14.88 2.01 -1.81
N GLY A 46 -14.64 1.39 -0.67
CA GLY A 46 -13.80 0.20 -0.56
C GLY A 46 -12.32 0.43 -0.89
N ARG A 47 -11.84 1.67 -0.84
CA ARG A 47 -10.44 2.02 -1.10
C ARG A 47 -9.70 2.36 0.17
N ILE A 48 -8.42 2.01 0.21
CA ILE A 48 -7.51 2.45 1.27
C ILE A 48 -6.62 3.55 0.69
N ILE A 49 -6.70 4.73 1.29
CA ILE A 49 -5.87 5.88 0.90
C ILE A 49 -4.82 6.07 2.00
N GLN A 50 -3.57 5.88 1.63
CA GLN A 50 -2.43 6.17 2.50
C GLN A 50 -2.13 7.67 2.40
N ALA A 51 -1.94 8.34 3.54
CA ALA A 51 -1.68 9.77 3.58
C ALA A 51 -0.65 10.12 4.65
N GLY A 52 0.24 11.02 4.31
CA GLY A 52 1.31 11.50 5.17
C GLY A 52 2.70 11.02 4.72
N ALA A 53 3.71 11.37 5.46
CA ALA A 53 5.09 11.03 5.14
C ALA A 53 5.53 11.46 3.72
N GLY A 54 5.04 12.62 3.27
CA GLY A 54 5.38 13.20 1.97
C GLY A 54 4.59 12.67 0.79
N MET A 55 3.56 11.84 1.03
CA MET A 55 2.79 11.24 -0.08
C MET A 55 1.30 11.07 0.22
N VAL A 56 0.55 10.90 -0.84
CA VAL A 56 -0.80 10.33 -0.83
C VAL A 56 -0.83 9.22 -1.89
N ALA A 57 -1.29 8.05 -1.52
CA ALA A 57 -1.32 6.90 -2.41
C ALA A 57 -2.59 6.07 -2.22
N VAL A 58 -3.07 5.47 -3.29
CA VAL A 58 -4.12 4.45 -3.22
C VAL A 58 -3.44 3.09 -3.05
N CYS A 59 -3.76 2.38 -1.96
CA CYS A 59 -3.28 1.02 -1.76
C CYS A 59 -4.13 0.07 -2.59
N GLU A 60 -3.49 -0.65 -3.49
CA GLU A 60 -4.15 -1.68 -4.28
C GLU A 60 -4.21 -2.98 -3.48
N GLY A 61 -5.40 -3.57 -3.43
CA GLY A 61 -5.60 -4.87 -2.80
C GLY A 61 -5.20 -6.02 -3.71
N TRP A 62 -5.67 -7.21 -3.37
CA TRP A 62 -5.39 -8.40 -4.14
C TRP A 62 -6.03 -8.32 -5.52
N ARG A 63 -5.23 -8.57 -6.54
CA ARG A 63 -5.66 -8.67 -7.92
C ARG A 63 -5.19 -10.00 -8.49
N ARG A 64 -6.00 -10.58 -9.37
CA ARG A 64 -5.59 -11.76 -10.11
C ARG A 64 -4.50 -11.36 -11.10
N GLY A 65 -3.39 -12.10 -11.09
CA GLY A 65 -2.30 -11.96 -12.06
C GLY A 65 -2.48 -12.92 -13.23
N ALA A 66 -1.37 -13.55 -13.64
CA ALA A 66 -1.41 -14.61 -14.66
C ALA A 66 -2.32 -15.75 -14.21
N GLU A 67 -3.02 -16.33 -15.17
CA GLU A 67 -3.88 -17.50 -14.93
C GLU A 67 -3.70 -18.53 -16.05
N ILE A 68 -3.98 -19.77 -15.71
CA ILE A 68 -3.98 -20.90 -16.64
C ILE A 68 -5.29 -21.70 -16.43
N GLU A 69 -5.60 -22.58 -17.35
CA GLU A 69 -6.64 -23.58 -17.14
C GLU A 69 -6.22 -24.55 -16.03
N GLN A 70 -7.22 -25.11 -15.34
CA GLN A 70 -6.96 -26.05 -14.26
C GLN A 70 -6.28 -27.34 -14.77
N ILE A 71 -5.31 -27.82 -14.01
CA ILE A 71 -4.54 -29.04 -14.27
C ILE A 71 -4.72 -29.98 -13.08
N ALA A 72 -5.15 -31.20 -13.32
CA ALA A 72 -5.41 -32.17 -12.25
C ALA A 72 -4.15 -32.84 -11.71
N ASP A 73 -3.10 -33.00 -12.55
CA ASP A 73 -1.85 -33.63 -12.14
C ASP A 73 -0.91 -32.62 -11.47
N PRO A 74 -0.57 -32.81 -10.17
CA PRO A 74 0.34 -31.90 -9.48
C PRO A 74 1.74 -31.79 -10.12
N SER A 75 2.21 -32.86 -10.77
CA SER A 75 3.52 -32.88 -11.41
C SER A 75 3.57 -31.99 -12.66
N GLU A 76 2.45 -31.83 -13.36
CA GLU A 76 2.29 -30.91 -14.49
C GLU A 76 1.97 -29.49 -14.01
N LEU A 77 1.19 -29.37 -12.94
CA LEU A 77 0.76 -28.08 -12.38
C LEU A 77 1.92 -27.30 -11.77
N GLY A 78 2.83 -27.99 -11.04
CA GLY A 78 3.92 -27.36 -10.31
C GLY A 78 4.80 -26.44 -11.16
N PRO A 79 5.32 -26.89 -12.32
CA PRO A 79 6.09 -26.03 -13.22
C PRO A 79 5.33 -24.79 -13.70
N GLU A 80 4.04 -24.89 -13.95
CA GLU A 80 3.21 -23.76 -14.40
C GLU A 80 2.99 -22.75 -13.26
N ILE A 81 2.75 -23.20 -12.02
CA ILE A 81 2.69 -22.30 -10.86
C ILE A 81 4.00 -21.54 -10.71
N ARG A 82 5.13 -22.22 -10.85
CA ARG A 82 6.46 -21.58 -10.73
C ARG A 82 6.64 -20.48 -11.76
N LYS A 83 6.29 -20.73 -13.02
CA LYS A 83 6.33 -19.69 -14.08
C LYS A 83 5.44 -18.50 -13.74
N MET A 84 4.22 -18.75 -13.26
CA MET A 84 3.32 -17.66 -12.86
C MET A 84 3.91 -16.84 -11.70
N CYS A 85 4.56 -17.49 -10.73
CA CYS A 85 5.23 -16.80 -9.63
C CYS A 85 6.42 -15.94 -10.10
N GLU A 86 7.16 -16.42 -11.11
CA GLU A 86 8.31 -15.67 -11.66
C GLU A 86 7.91 -14.37 -12.36
N ILE A 87 6.76 -14.35 -13.02
CA ILE A 87 6.23 -13.17 -13.72
C ILE A 87 5.30 -12.32 -12.86
N ALA A 88 4.91 -12.81 -11.68
CA ALA A 88 4.07 -12.07 -10.76
C ALA A 88 4.82 -10.87 -10.17
N ARG A 89 4.06 -9.83 -9.81
CA ARG A 89 4.63 -8.74 -9.01
C ARG A 89 5.15 -9.30 -7.69
N LYS A 90 6.29 -8.80 -7.27
CA LYS A 90 6.87 -9.18 -5.98
C LYS A 90 5.99 -8.69 -4.83
N ASN A 91 6.13 -9.31 -3.69
CA ASN A 91 5.49 -8.86 -2.46
C ASN A 91 6.01 -7.48 -2.08
N SER A 92 5.15 -6.70 -1.46
CA SER A 92 5.54 -5.39 -0.93
C SER A 92 6.07 -5.51 0.49
N GLY A 93 7.05 -4.69 0.81
CA GLY A 93 7.46 -4.43 2.18
C GLY A 93 6.47 -3.51 2.92
N MET A 94 6.79 -3.18 4.15
CA MET A 94 5.98 -2.29 4.98
C MET A 94 5.91 -0.86 4.45
N ASP A 95 6.84 -0.48 3.59
CA ASP A 95 6.89 0.83 2.91
C ASP A 95 6.02 0.88 1.65
N GLY A 96 5.38 -0.23 1.28
CA GLY A 96 4.57 -0.35 0.07
C GLY A 96 5.37 -0.55 -1.21
N MET A 97 6.70 -0.68 -1.11
CA MET A 97 7.57 -0.95 -2.26
C MET A 97 7.79 -2.44 -2.45
N GLU A 98 8.03 -2.85 -3.70
CA GLU A 98 8.31 -4.26 -3.98
C GLU A 98 9.61 -4.71 -3.29
N LEU A 99 9.59 -5.89 -2.72
CA LEU A 99 10.79 -6.51 -2.14
C LEU A 99 11.75 -6.95 -3.25
N ASP A 100 13.02 -6.79 -2.99
CA ASP A 100 14.09 -7.23 -3.91
C ASP A 100 14.18 -8.76 -4.06
#